data_925c3f1be9a7bca29099f252f7021214
#
_entry.id   925c3f1be9a7bca29099f252f7021214
#
_cell.length_a   1.000
_cell.length_b   1.000
_cell.length_c   1.000
_cell.angle_alpha   90.00
_cell.angle_beta   90.00
_cell.angle_gamma   90.00
#
_symmetry.space_group_name_H-M   'P 1'
#
loop_
_entity.id
_entity.type
_entity.pdbx_description
1 polymer ?
#
loop_
_entity_poly.entity_id
_entity_poly.type
_entity_poly.pdbx_seq_one_letter_code
_entity_poly.pdbx_strand_id
1 'polypeptide(L)'
;ATASGEAFGPNYYLPNMSAYCETCAAIGNVYVNYRLFLLHGESKYYDVLERSLYNGLISGVSLDGGGFFYPNPLESMGQHQRQPWFGCACCPSNICRFIPSLPGYVYAVKDNNLYVNLFLANTATMKVGGKNVTVSQQTAYPYNGDITVSVVKGSGAFGMKIRVPGWLKNQPVPSNLYSYSDTKRLGYKVLVNGKAVEGKVTADGYYTISRKWKKGDKVQVHFDMEPRTVRANNKVEADRGMIEVERGPLVYCAEWPDNNFDIKEVLVNQNPSFKLGTKTLDAFIPEASKAKLVDWRGQTLTTLTTDAQTLAFDKAGKLTTKDVSLTLIPYYAWAHRGGGDMKVWLAQDLKATNPSQPATLASQSKIESSMRLPSLQSINDRLVPKDATDRSIPYTHWWPKNNTTEWISYTFPEAATVQSSTVYWFDDQPWGGCSVPDSWKLYYKDAQGQWQPVEDADAYPVEKGAACTVNFKPVKTTAMKLEVKINERLSAGVFEWSVK
;
A
#
# COMPACT_ATOMS: atom_id res chain seq x y z
N ALA A 1 -0.37 -13.32 -4.31
CA ALA A 1 0.66 -12.83 -5.23
C ALA A 1 2.03 -13.23 -4.69
N THR A 2 3.02 -13.39 -5.56
CA THR A 2 4.41 -13.59 -5.16
C THR A 2 5.19 -12.28 -5.26
N ALA A 3 6.34 -12.20 -4.61
CA ALA A 3 7.28 -11.09 -4.80
C ALA A 3 7.89 -11.04 -6.22
N SER A 4 7.77 -12.11 -7.01
CA SER A 4 8.48 -12.29 -8.27
C SER A 4 7.59 -12.31 -9.51
N GLY A 5 6.48 -11.55 -9.52
CA GLY A 5 5.67 -11.37 -10.72
C GLY A 5 4.24 -11.90 -10.62
N GLU A 6 3.61 -12.10 -11.78
CA GLU A 6 2.18 -12.40 -11.95
C GLU A 6 1.86 -13.87 -11.60
N ALA A 7 2.11 -14.26 -10.35
CA ALA A 7 1.92 -15.63 -9.88
C ALA A 7 1.32 -15.68 -8.47
N PHE A 8 0.86 -16.86 -8.07
CA PHE A 8 0.43 -17.14 -6.71
C PHE A 8 1.53 -17.90 -5.97
N GLY A 9 1.86 -17.44 -4.77
CA GLY A 9 2.74 -18.14 -3.85
C GLY A 9 2.02 -19.23 -3.06
N PRO A 10 2.71 -19.88 -2.12
CA PRO A 10 2.10 -20.78 -1.16
C PRO A 10 0.94 -20.13 -0.41
N ASN A 11 0.04 -20.94 0.14
CA ASN A 11 -1.05 -20.42 0.97
C ASN A 11 -0.50 -19.57 2.13
N TYR A 12 -1.11 -18.44 2.39
CA TYR A 12 -0.73 -17.45 3.41
C TYR A 12 0.62 -16.73 3.18
N TYR A 13 1.28 -16.92 2.03
CA TYR A 13 2.43 -16.12 1.67
C TYR A 13 1.97 -14.76 1.13
N LEU A 14 1.97 -13.75 1.98
CA LEU A 14 1.49 -12.40 1.70
C LEU A 14 2.55 -11.37 2.18
N PRO A 15 3.62 -11.15 1.41
CA PRO A 15 4.63 -10.16 1.76
C PRO A 15 4.04 -8.73 1.65
N ASN A 16 4.56 -7.78 2.43
CA ASN A 16 4.08 -6.41 2.44
C ASN A 16 4.81 -5.53 1.41
N MET A 17 6.13 -5.41 1.52
CA MET A 17 6.93 -4.52 0.67
C MET A 17 7.06 -5.03 -0.76
N SER A 18 7.25 -6.32 -0.94
CA SER A 18 7.37 -6.98 -2.23
C SER A 18 6.05 -7.55 -2.76
N ALA A 19 4.94 -7.16 -2.17
CA ALA A 19 3.62 -7.58 -2.62
C ALA A 19 3.38 -7.12 -4.08
N TYR A 20 3.21 -8.10 -4.97
CA TYR A 20 2.86 -7.83 -6.36
C TYR A 20 1.36 -7.62 -6.54
N CYS A 21 0.69 -6.97 -5.61
CA CYS A 21 -0.76 -6.73 -5.64
C CYS A 21 -1.14 -5.89 -6.86
N GLU A 22 -1.13 -6.52 -8.03
CA GLU A 22 -1.29 -5.86 -9.31
C GLU A 22 -2.66 -5.20 -9.44
N THR A 23 -2.69 -4.00 -9.97
CA THR A 23 -3.93 -3.25 -10.27
C THR A 23 -4.87 -4.05 -11.17
N CYS A 24 -4.35 -4.74 -12.22
CA CYS A 24 -5.17 -5.61 -13.06
C CYS A 24 -5.75 -6.79 -12.30
N ALA A 25 -4.99 -7.38 -11.38
CA ALA A 25 -5.48 -8.49 -10.55
C ALA A 25 -6.59 -8.02 -9.61
N ALA A 26 -6.49 -6.81 -9.04
CA ALA A 26 -7.57 -6.22 -8.24
C ALA A 26 -8.85 -6.01 -9.07
N ILE A 27 -8.72 -5.53 -10.31
CA ILE A 27 -9.85 -5.40 -11.25
C ILE A 27 -10.43 -6.78 -11.59
N GLY A 28 -9.57 -7.77 -11.87
CA GLY A 28 -9.98 -9.16 -12.12
C GLY A 28 -10.75 -9.75 -10.95
N ASN A 29 -10.31 -9.48 -9.71
CA ASN A 29 -11.01 -9.89 -8.48
C ASN A 29 -12.42 -9.28 -8.37
N VAL A 30 -12.56 -7.99 -8.73
CA VAL A 30 -13.88 -7.35 -8.82
C VAL A 30 -14.78 -8.06 -9.84
N TYR A 31 -14.27 -8.36 -11.04
CA TYR A 31 -15.03 -9.07 -12.07
C TYR A 31 -15.47 -10.46 -11.63
N VAL A 32 -14.58 -11.23 -11.03
CA VAL A 32 -14.88 -12.60 -10.54
C VAL A 32 -15.98 -12.55 -9.48
N ASN A 33 -15.82 -11.69 -8.47
CA ASN A 33 -16.79 -11.56 -7.39
C ASN A 33 -18.16 -11.06 -7.89
N TYR A 34 -18.18 -10.14 -8.85
CA TYR A 34 -19.42 -9.72 -9.48
C TYR A 34 -20.11 -10.90 -10.21
N ARG A 35 -19.39 -11.72 -10.95
CA ARG A 35 -19.95 -12.92 -11.63
C ARG A 35 -20.48 -13.92 -10.62
N LEU A 36 -19.76 -14.18 -9.53
CA LEU A 36 -20.21 -15.05 -8.45
C LEU A 36 -21.48 -14.50 -7.79
N PHE A 37 -21.57 -13.18 -7.58
CA PHE A 37 -22.81 -12.55 -7.11
C PHE A 37 -23.98 -12.79 -8.08
N LEU A 38 -23.79 -12.61 -9.38
CA LEU A 38 -24.85 -12.86 -10.36
C LEU A 38 -25.36 -14.32 -10.35
N LEU A 39 -24.49 -15.27 -10.01
CA LEU A 39 -24.85 -16.68 -9.88
C LEU A 39 -25.59 -16.98 -8.56
N HIS A 40 -25.11 -16.48 -7.46
CA HIS A 40 -25.52 -16.87 -6.11
C HIS A 40 -26.44 -15.86 -5.40
N GLY A 41 -26.33 -14.57 -5.71
CA GLY A 41 -27.12 -13.49 -5.08
C GLY A 41 -26.69 -13.15 -3.66
N GLU A 42 -25.51 -13.62 -3.18
CA GLU A 42 -25.05 -13.44 -1.81
C GLU A 42 -24.15 -12.20 -1.67
N SER A 43 -24.38 -11.42 -0.60
CA SER A 43 -23.64 -10.17 -0.33
C SER A 43 -22.15 -10.37 -0.08
N LYS A 44 -21.71 -11.53 0.36
CA LYS A 44 -20.29 -11.83 0.64
C LYS A 44 -19.38 -11.58 -0.56
N TYR A 45 -19.87 -11.77 -1.77
CA TYR A 45 -19.11 -11.45 -2.99
C TYR A 45 -18.95 -9.94 -3.18
N TYR A 46 -19.94 -9.16 -2.78
CA TYR A 46 -19.81 -7.71 -2.76
C TYR A 46 -18.91 -7.20 -1.63
N ASP A 47 -18.78 -7.93 -0.53
CA ASP A 47 -17.85 -7.56 0.53
C ASP A 47 -16.40 -7.61 0.03
N VAL A 48 -16.05 -8.65 -0.77
CA VAL A 48 -14.72 -8.73 -1.43
C VAL A 48 -14.59 -7.70 -2.55
N LEU A 49 -15.62 -7.53 -3.38
CA LEU A 49 -15.65 -6.57 -4.48
C LEU A 49 -15.44 -5.14 -3.97
N GLU A 50 -16.18 -4.73 -2.95
CA GLU A 50 -16.10 -3.40 -2.35
C GLU A 50 -14.73 -3.12 -1.73
N ARG A 51 -14.19 -4.08 -0.95
CA ARG A 51 -12.85 -3.97 -0.38
C ARG A 51 -11.78 -3.83 -1.47
N SER A 52 -11.87 -4.63 -2.52
CA SER A 52 -10.95 -4.54 -3.66
C SER A 52 -11.08 -3.21 -4.39
N LEU A 53 -12.31 -2.75 -4.63
CA LEU A 53 -12.59 -1.49 -5.33
C LEU A 53 -12.00 -0.28 -4.59
N TYR A 54 -12.33 -0.12 -3.30
CA TYR A 54 -11.94 1.06 -2.54
C TYR A 54 -10.50 1.07 -2.07
N ASN A 55 -9.77 -0.03 -2.20
CA ASN A 55 -8.38 -0.12 -1.76
C ASN A 55 -7.44 -0.49 -2.91
N GLY A 56 -7.30 -1.77 -3.24
CA GLY A 56 -6.32 -2.25 -4.21
C GLY A 56 -6.56 -1.82 -5.67
N LEU A 57 -7.79 -1.49 -6.06
CA LEU A 57 -8.10 -1.08 -7.41
C LEU A 57 -7.88 0.43 -7.62
N ILE A 58 -8.56 1.29 -6.82
CA ILE A 58 -8.48 2.73 -7.06
C ILE A 58 -7.13 3.33 -6.62
N SER A 59 -6.35 2.65 -5.76
CA SER A 59 -4.97 3.04 -5.50
C SER A 59 -4.09 2.94 -6.75
N GLY A 60 -4.49 2.11 -7.71
CA GLY A 60 -3.80 1.94 -8.99
C GLY A 60 -3.79 3.18 -9.89
N VAL A 61 -4.58 4.21 -9.59
CA VAL A 61 -4.58 5.49 -10.31
C VAL A 61 -4.43 6.64 -9.32
N SER A 62 -3.67 7.66 -9.71
CA SER A 62 -3.52 8.88 -8.89
C SER A 62 -4.82 9.69 -8.86
N LEU A 63 -4.98 10.51 -7.82
CA LEU A 63 -6.13 11.39 -7.64
C LEU A 63 -6.32 12.38 -8.80
N ASP A 64 -5.24 12.78 -9.47
CA ASP A 64 -5.25 13.63 -10.66
C ASP A 64 -5.43 12.87 -11.98
N GLY A 65 -5.48 11.52 -11.92
CA GLY A 65 -5.62 10.64 -13.07
C GLY A 65 -4.37 10.51 -13.96
N GLY A 66 -3.26 11.17 -13.62
CA GLY A 66 -2.05 11.23 -14.45
C GLY A 66 -0.95 10.22 -14.11
N GLY A 67 -1.12 9.45 -13.04
CA GLY A 67 -0.13 8.48 -12.56
C GLY A 67 -0.76 7.14 -12.18
N PHE A 68 -0.01 6.06 -12.38
CA PHE A 68 -0.51 4.70 -12.19
C PHE A 68 0.46 3.85 -11.38
N PHE A 69 -0.07 2.93 -10.58
CA PHE A 69 0.65 1.80 -10.02
C PHE A 69 0.43 0.54 -10.85
N TYR A 70 1.50 -0.21 -11.08
CA TYR A 70 1.44 -1.59 -11.53
C TYR A 70 1.23 -2.49 -10.30
N PRO A 71 2.23 -2.66 -9.38
CA PRO A 71 2.02 -3.27 -8.07
C PRO A 71 1.48 -2.23 -7.05
N ASN A 72 0.68 -2.69 -6.12
CA ASN A 72 0.17 -1.91 -4.99
C ASN A 72 0.74 -2.49 -3.68
N PRO A 73 1.93 -2.07 -3.24
CA PRO A 73 2.57 -2.61 -2.03
C PRO A 73 1.83 -2.19 -0.76
N LEU A 74 1.99 -2.98 0.30
CA LEU A 74 1.45 -2.67 1.63
C LEU A 74 2.51 -2.04 2.55
N GLU A 75 3.75 -1.95 2.08
CA GLU A 75 4.87 -1.29 2.73
C GLU A 75 5.80 -0.69 1.67
N SER A 76 6.36 0.49 1.92
CA SER A 76 7.32 1.15 1.05
C SER A 76 8.36 1.89 1.88
N MET A 77 9.57 1.99 1.37
CA MET A 77 10.67 2.80 1.88
C MET A 77 11.07 3.88 0.86
N GLY A 78 10.13 4.33 0.02
CA GLY A 78 10.35 5.35 -1.01
C GLY A 78 10.60 4.81 -2.43
N GLN A 79 10.82 3.50 -2.59
CA GLN A 79 11.06 2.88 -3.90
C GLN A 79 9.81 2.81 -4.77
N HIS A 80 8.61 2.82 -4.18
CA HIS A 80 7.35 2.70 -4.91
C HIS A 80 6.77 4.07 -5.21
N GLN A 81 6.64 4.38 -6.50
CA GLN A 81 6.05 5.63 -6.99
C GLN A 81 5.15 5.35 -8.18
N ARG A 82 4.07 6.13 -8.32
CA ARG A 82 3.25 6.06 -9.53
C ARG A 82 4.03 6.52 -10.75
N GLN A 83 3.80 5.86 -11.88
CA GLN A 83 4.41 6.20 -13.16
C GLN A 83 3.34 6.75 -14.10
N PRO A 84 3.68 7.71 -14.98
CA PRO A 84 2.73 8.24 -15.95
C PRO A 84 2.31 7.17 -16.98
N TRP A 85 3.17 6.19 -17.24
CA TRP A 85 2.93 5.10 -18.17
C TRP A 85 3.92 3.94 -17.94
N PHE A 86 3.61 2.76 -18.54
CA PHE A 86 4.45 1.56 -18.49
C PHE A 86 4.72 1.05 -19.89
N GLY A 87 5.84 0.36 -20.12
CA GLY A 87 6.14 -0.35 -21.37
C GLY A 87 5.08 -1.42 -21.68
N CYS A 88 4.62 -2.16 -20.67
CA CYS A 88 3.42 -3.00 -20.72
C CYS A 88 2.29 -2.29 -19.98
N ALA A 89 1.47 -1.53 -20.68
CA ALA A 89 0.48 -0.61 -20.10
C ALA A 89 -0.88 -1.28 -19.79
N CYS A 90 -0.90 -2.52 -19.29
CA CYS A 90 -2.14 -3.22 -18.96
C CYS A 90 -2.94 -2.53 -17.84
N CYS A 91 -2.29 -2.10 -16.77
CA CYS A 91 -2.97 -1.49 -15.63
C CYS A 91 -3.65 -0.15 -15.94
N PRO A 92 -3.00 0.84 -16.60
CA PRO A 92 -3.65 2.08 -17.00
C PRO A 92 -4.85 1.85 -17.91
N SER A 93 -4.69 1.03 -18.96
CA SER A 93 -5.77 0.73 -19.91
C SER A 93 -6.93 -0.03 -19.25
N ASN A 94 -6.64 -0.93 -18.33
CA ASN A 94 -7.66 -1.69 -17.59
C ASN A 94 -8.46 -0.79 -16.63
N ILE A 95 -7.82 0.15 -15.94
CA ILE A 95 -8.50 1.16 -15.11
C ILE A 95 -9.42 2.03 -15.97
N CYS A 96 -8.92 2.57 -17.09
CA CYS A 96 -9.72 3.38 -18.01
C CYS A 96 -10.94 2.62 -18.55
N ARG A 97 -10.86 1.32 -18.72
CA ARG A 97 -11.97 0.46 -19.12
C ARG A 97 -12.92 0.18 -17.95
N PHE A 98 -12.38 -0.02 -16.74
CA PHE A 98 -13.17 -0.40 -15.57
C PHE A 98 -14.04 0.74 -15.03
N ILE A 99 -13.46 1.94 -14.82
CA ILE A 99 -14.15 3.08 -14.20
C ILE A 99 -15.49 3.41 -14.89
N PRO A 100 -15.58 3.52 -16.22
CA PRO A 100 -16.86 3.76 -16.90
C PRO A 100 -17.88 2.62 -16.73
N SER A 101 -17.45 1.41 -16.40
CA SER A 101 -18.33 0.26 -16.16
C SER A 101 -18.91 0.24 -14.74
N LEU A 102 -18.39 1.04 -13.80
CA LEU A 102 -18.76 1.04 -12.38
C LEU A 102 -20.28 1.20 -12.13
N PRO A 103 -21.04 2.02 -12.89
CA PRO A 103 -22.48 2.10 -12.72
C PRO A 103 -23.22 0.76 -12.82
N GLY A 104 -22.69 -0.18 -13.59
CA GLY A 104 -23.25 -1.53 -13.76
C GLY A 104 -23.19 -2.43 -12.51
N TYR A 105 -22.37 -2.03 -11.51
CA TYR A 105 -22.20 -2.80 -10.25
C TYR A 105 -23.06 -2.25 -9.10
N VAL A 106 -23.70 -1.10 -9.27
CA VAL A 106 -24.42 -0.43 -8.17
C VAL A 106 -25.70 -1.18 -7.82
N TYR A 107 -26.42 -1.62 -8.84
CA TYR A 107 -27.69 -2.30 -8.68
C TYR A 107 -27.72 -3.64 -9.39
N ALA A 108 -28.63 -4.49 -8.94
CA ALA A 108 -29.03 -5.67 -9.70
C ALA A 108 -30.56 -5.86 -9.56
N VAL A 109 -31.14 -6.55 -10.51
CA VAL A 109 -32.56 -6.92 -10.47
C VAL A 109 -32.67 -8.42 -10.70
N LYS A 110 -33.37 -9.12 -9.80
CA LYS A 110 -33.71 -10.51 -9.96
C LYS A 110 -35.15 -10.74 -9.49
N ASP A 111 -35.92 -11.41 -10.31
CA ASP A 111 -37.36 -11.63 -10.08
C ASP A 111 -38.06 -10.24 -9.83
N ASN A 112 -38.73 -10.12 -8.72
CA ASN A 112 -39.39 -8.87 -8.33
C ASN A 112 -38.61 -8.10 -7.23
N ASN A 113 -37.27 -8.17 -7.24
CA ASN A 113 -36.42 -7.52 -6.25
C ASN A 113 -35.39 -6.62 -6.91
N LEU A 114 -35.20 -5.43 -6.31
CA LEU A 114 -34.12 -4.50 -6.60
C LEU A 114 -33.04 -4.65 -5.51
N TYR A 115 -31.84 -5.03 -5.90
CA TYR A 115 -30.66 -5.12 -5.04
C TYR A 115 -29.89 -3.81 -5.11
N VAL A 116 -29.61 -3.22 -3.96
CA VAL A 116 -28.73 -2.05 -3.79
C VAL A 116 -27.40 -2.56 -3.21
N ASN A 117 -26.40 -2.66 -4.06
CA ASN A 117 -25.16 -3.38 -3.77
C ASN A 117 -23.99 -2.46 -3.40
N LEU A 118 -23.79 -1.37 -4.16
CA LEU A 118 -22.80 -0.34 -3.85
C LEU A 118 -23.48 0.98 -3.51
N PHE A 119 -22.90 1.68 -2.56
CA PHE A 119 -23.42 2.95 -2.08
C PHE A 119 -22.65 4.11 -2.72
N LEU A 120 -23.17 4.57 -3.86
CA LEU A 120 -22.62 5.67 -4.66
C LEU A 120 -23.73 6.65 -5.00
N ALA A 121 -23.46 7.93 -4.93
CA ALA A 121 -24.41 8.98 -5.35
C ALA A 121 -24.66 8.85 -6.86
N ASN A 122 -25.93 8.55 -7.23
CA ASN A 122 -26.32 8.32 -8.60
C ASN A 122 -27.84 8.42 -8.79
N THR A 123 -28.29 8.35 -10.05
CA THR A 123 -29.67 8.11 -10.45
C THR A 123 -29.70 7.05 -11.54
N ALA A 124 -30.52 6.03 -11.36
CA ALA A 124 -30.63 4.92 -12.33
C ALA A 124 -32.09 4.51 -12.56
N THR A 125 -32.40 4.08 -13.79
CA THR A 125 -33.70 3.52 -14.16
C THR A 125 -33.54 2.03 -14.47
N MET A 126 -34.36 1.22 -13.82
CA MET A 126 -34.32 -0.25 -13.96
C MET A 126 -35.73 -0.80 -14.16
N LYS A 127 -35.84 -1.96 -14.80
CA LYS A 127 -37.09 -2.69 -14.95
C LYS A 127 -37.26 -3.69 -13.81
N VAL A 128 -38.14 -3.39 -12.83
CA VAL A 128 -38.41 -4.23 -11.68
C VAL A 128 -39.85 -4.71 -11.74
N GLY A 129 -40.10 -6.01 -11.66
CA GLY A 129 -41.46 -6.59 -11.80
C GLY A 129 -42.16 -6.17 -13.09
N GLY A 130 -41.42 -6.06 -14.18
CA GLY A 130 -41.97 -5.64 -15.48
C GLY A 130 -42.18 -4.12 -15.65
N LYS A 131 -41.95 -3.29 -14.63
CA LYS A 131 -42.19 -1.83 -14.63
C LYS A 131 -40.89 -1.06 -14.53
N ASN A 132 -40.79 0.06 -15.25
CA ASN A 132 -39.68 1.00 -15.11
C ASN A 132 -39.77 1.78 -13.80
N VAL A 133 -38.74 1.65 -12.98
CA VAL A 133 -38.56 2.36 -11.71
C VAL A 133 -37.25 3.13 -11.76
N THR A 134 -37.28 4.42 -11.47
CA THR A 134 -36.09 5.24 -11.32
C THR A 134 -35.83 5.49 -9.84
N VAL A 135 -34.65 5.17 -9.39
CA VAL A 135 -34.17 5.47 -8.03
C VAL A 135 -32.95 6.39 -8.07
N SER A 136 -32.79 7.19 -7.01
CA SER A 136 -31.55 7.95 -6.78
C SER A 136 -30.96 7.56 -5.44
N GLN A 137 -29.65 7.47 -5.36
CA GLN A 137 -28.90 7.42 -4.12
C GLN A 137 -28.25 8.76 -3.83
N GLN A 138 -28.34 9.20 -2.58
CA GLN A 138 -27.64 10.34 -2.02
C GLN A 138 -26.81 9.83 -0.83
N THR A 139 -25.50 10.00 -0.89
CA THR A 139 -24.58 9.52 0.13
C THR A 139 -23.20 10.16 -0.03
N ALA A 140 -22.46 10.26 1.07
CA ALA A 140 -21.02 10.51 1.08
C ALA A 140 -20.22 9.25 1.48
N TYR A 141 -20.82 8.06 1.35
CA TYR A 141 -20.13 6.79 1.54
C TYR A 141 -18.92 6.67 0.57
N PRO A 142 -17.76 6.22 0.98
CA PRO A 142 -17.42 5.52 2.21
C PRO A 142 -16.93 6.42 3.37
N TYR A 143 -17.11 7.72 3.33
CA TYR A 143 -16.66 8.64 4.38
C TYR A 143 -17.63 8.78 5.55
N ASN A 144 -18.89 8.53 5.32
CA ASN A 144 -19.89 8.33 6.35
C ASN A 144 -20.87 7.22 5.98
N GLY A 145 -21.67 6.79 6.96
CA GLY A 145 -22.61 5.67 6.79
C GLY A 145 -24.03 6.09 6.38
N ASP A 146 -24.26 7.36 6.02
CA ASP A 146 -25.59 7.84 5.67
C ASP A 146 -25.88 7.62 4.18
N ILE A 147 -26.93 6.87 3.89
CA ILE A 147 -27.38 6.54 2.54
C ILE A 147 -28.88 6.79 2.45
N THR A 148 -29.32 7.54 1.44
CA THR A 148 -30.75 7.71 1.13
C THR A 148 -31.02 7.21 -0.28
N VAL A 149 -31.85 6.17 -0.39
CA VAL A 149 -32.36 5.65 -1.67
C VAL A 149 -33.79 6.14 -1.88
N SER A 150 -34.01 6.94 -2.90
CA SER A 150 -35.32 7.56 -3.19
C SER A 150 -35.93 7.00 -4.48
N VAL A 151 -37.20 6.66 -4.47
CA VAL A 151 -37.99 6.36 -5.70
C VAL A 151 -38.39 7.68 -6.35
N VAL A 152 -37.69 8.08 -7.43
CA VAL A 152 -37.92 9.38 -8.10
C VAL A 152 -38.93 9.30 -9.25
N LYS A 153 -39.08 8.10 -9.84
CA LYS A 153 -40.11 7.87 -10.88
C LYS A 153 -40.57 6.40 -10.87
N GLY A 154 -41.84 6.19 -11.23
CA GLY A 154 -42.45 4.88 -11.26
C GLY A 154 -43.11 4.49 -9.94
N SER A 155 -43.77 3.31 -9.96
CA SER A 155 -44.40 2.70 -8.79
C SER A 155 -44.58 1.19 -9.02
N GLY A 156 -44.64 0.43 -7.94
CA GLY A 156 -44.89 -1.02 -8.03
C GLY A 156 -44.73 -1.72 -6.68
N ALA A 157 -45.24 -2.96 -6.60
CA ALA A 157 -44.98 -3.82 -5.47
C ALA A 157 -43.70 -4.63 -5.77
N PHE A 158 -42.62 -4.41 -5.01
CA PHE A 158 -41.37 -5.13 -5.16
C PHE A 158 -40.56 -5.11 -3.88
N GLY A 159 -39.60 -6.02 -3.77
CA GLY A 159 -38.63 -6.03 -2.70
C GLY A 159 -37.44 -5.10 -3.00
N MET A 160 -37.08 -4.23 -2.06
CA MET A 160 -35.81 -3.51 -2.11
C MET A 160 -34.86 -4.17 -1.11
N LYS A 161 -33.77 -4.70 -1.62
CA LYS A 161 -32.74 -5.43 -0.87
C LYS A 161 -31.53 -4.52 -0.68
N ILE A 162 -31.31 -4.05 0.54
CA ILE A 162 -30.17 -3.21 0.89
C ILE A 162 -29.06 -4.11 1.42
N ARG A 163 -27.88 -4.11 0.79
CA ARG A 163 -26.74 -4.89 1.26
C ARG A 163 -26.31 -4.42 2.66
N VAL A 164 -26.09 -5.38 3.55
CA VAL A 164 -25.46 -5.14 4.84
C VAL A 164 -24.00 -5.64 4.76
N PRO A 165 -23.01 -4.74 4.73
CA PRO A 165 -21.61 -5.09 4.57
C PRO A 165 -21.08 -6.07 5.64
N GLY A 166 -20.10 -6.90 5.27
CA GLY A 166 -19.46 -7.87 6.16
C GLY A 166 -18.79 -7.22 7.37
N TRP A 167 -18.18 -6.07 7.19
CA TRP A 167 -17.54 -5.32 8.28
C TRP A 167 -18.52 -4.90 9.40
N LEU A 168 -19.80 -4.64 9.11
CA LEU A 168 -20.84 -4.45 10.13
C LEU A 168 -21.16 -5.76 10.87
N LYS A 169 -20.98 -6.90 10.23
CA LYS A 169 -21.24 -8.23 10.78
C LYS A 169 -20.05 -8.84 11.52
N ASN A 170 -19.04 -8.02 11.85
CA ASN A 170 -17.79 -8.45 12.45
C ASN A 170 -16.94 -9.38 11.57
N GLN A 171 -16.98 -9.18 10.25
CA GLN A 171 -16.28 -10.00 9.27
C GLN A 171 -15.57 -9.09 8.24
N PRO A 172 -14.24 -8.82 8.38
CA PRO A 172 -13.51 -7.97 7.44
C PRO A 172 -13.50 -8.55 6.02
N VAL A 173 -13.34 -9.88 5.92
CA VAL A 173 -13.42 -10.65 4.67
C VAL A 173 -14.17 -11.95 4.90
N PRO A 174 -14.84 -12.53 3.89
CA PRO A 174 -15.62 -13.78 4.04
C PRO A 174 -14.71 -15.01 4.05
N SER A 175 -13.67 -15.01 4.87
CA SER A 175 -12.70 -16.10 5.04
C SER A 175 -12.07 -16.03 6.42
N ASN A 176 -11.14 -16.94 6.72
CA ASN A 176 -10.35 -16.92 7.96
C ASN A 176 -9.03 -16.15 7.82
N LEU A 177 -8.83 -15.40 6.73
CA LEU A 177 -7.58 -14.69 6.49
C LEU A 177 -7.39 -13.52 7.46
N TYR A 178 -8.47 -12.78 7.72
CA TYR A 178 -8.47 -11.62 8.59
C TYR A 178 -9.60 -11.69 9.61
N SER A 179 -9.35 -11.14 10.79
CA SER A 179 -10.33 -10.98 11.87
C SER A 179 -10.16 -9.65 12.57
N TYR A 180 -11.25 -9.09 13.10
CA TYR A 180 -11.14 -7.92 13.97
C TYR A 180 -10.47 -8.29 15.29
N SER A 181 -9.70 -7.35 15.86
CA SER A 181 -9.04 -7.53 17.17
C SER A 181 -10.04 -7.54 18.33
N ASP A 182 -11.23 -7.00 18.11
CA ASP A 182 -12.32 -6.95 19.08
C ASP A 182 -13.53 -7.78 18.58
N THR A 183 -14.50 -7.97 19.46
CA THR A 183 -15.78 -8.67 19.16
C THR A 183 -16.95 -7.70 18.94
N LYS A 184 -16.69 -6.41 18.88
CA LYS A 184 -17.71 -5.37 18.71
C LYS A 184 -18.42 -5.56 17.38
N ARG A 185 -19.75 -5.52 17.41
CA ARG A 185 -20.59 -5.41 16.22
C ARG A 185 -21.02 -3.97 16.08
N LEU A 186 -20.79 -3.40 14.90
CA LEU A 186 -21.27 -2.08 14.58
C LEU A 186 -22.77 -2.14 14.26
N GLY A 187 -23.49 -1.08 14.64
CA GLY A 187 -24.93 -0.97 14.42
C GLY A 187 -25.25 -0.50 13.01
N TYR A 188 -26.48 -0.75 12.62
CA TYR A 188 -27.10 -0.11 11.45
C TYR A 188 -28.57 0.19 11.72
N LYS A 189 -29.09 1.20 11.04
CA LYS A 189 -30.48 1.63 11.15
C LYS A 189 -31.09 1.78 9.76
N VAL A 190 -32.32 1.30 9.58
CA VAL A 190 -33.06 1.41 8.32
C VAL A 190 -34.42 2.02 8.59
N LEU A 191 -34.71 3.11 7.88
CA LEU A 191 -36.00 3.81 7.95
C LEU A 191 -36.65 3.82 6.56
N VAL A 192 -37.97 3.80 6.53
CA VAL A 192 -38.75 4.10 5.32
C VAL A 192 -39.63 5.32 5.61
N ASN A 193 -39.43 6.39 4.85
CA ASN A 193 -40.13 7.66 5.03
C ASN A 193 -40.04 8.21 6.47
N GLY A 194 -38.83 8.08 7.09
CA GLY A 194 -38.55 8.53 8.46
C GLY A 194 -39.03 7.59 9.56
N LYS A 195 -39.70 6.49 9.26
CA LYS A 195 -40.17 5.50 10.24
C LYS A 195 -39.34 4.25 10.21
N ALA A 196 -39.02 3.74 11.40
CA ALA A 196 -38.35 2.44 11.50
C ALA A 196 -39.20 1.34 10.86
N VAL A 197 -38.57 0.45 10.13
CA VAL A 197 -39.22 -0.71 9.55
C VAL A 197 -38.69 -1.97 10.20
N GLU A 198 -39.58 -2.90 10.52
CA GLU A 198 -39.17 -4.24 10.92
C GLU A 198 -38.71 -5.00 9.69
N GLY A 199 -37.49 -5.51 9.76
CA GLY A 199 -36.87 -6.31 8.74
C GLY A 199 -35.75 -7.16 9.34
N LYS A 200 -35.38 -8.21 8.64
CA LYS A 200 -34.26 -9.06 9.01
C LYS A 200 -33.24 -9.08 7.88
N VAL A 201 -31.97 -9.11 8.24
CA VAL A 201 -30.93 -9.49 7.28
C VAL A 201 -31.12 -10.97 6.96
N THR A 202 -31.43 -11.23 5.71
CA THR A 202 -31.63 -12.59 5.20
C THR A 202 -30.26 -13.31 5.06
N ALA A 203 -30.28 -14.63 4.89
CA ALA A 203 -29.07 -15.44 4.82
C ALA A 203 -28.12 -15.00 3.67
N ASP A 204 -28.67 -14.39 2.63
CA ASP A 204 -27.91 -13.81 1.50
C ASP A 204 -27.22 -12.47 1.84
N GLY A 205 -27.42 -11.94 3.07
CA GLY A 205 -26.76 -10.76 3.58
C GLY A 205 -27.43 -9.42 3.25
N TYR A 206 -28.73 -9.44 2.90
CA TYR A 206 -29.51 -8.25 2.56
C TYR A 206 -30.60 -7.96 3.57
N TYR A 207 -30.79 -6.69 3.88
CA TYR A 207 -31.98 -6.18 4.56
C TYR A 207 -33.09 -5.99 3.54
N THR A 208 -34.12 -6.82 3.59
CA THR A 208 -35.18 -6.85 2.56
C THR A 208 -36.43 -6.11 3.03
N ILE A 209 -36.91 -5.16 2.21
CA ILE A 209 -38.11 -4.37 2.45
C ILE A 209 -39.08 -4.63 1.30
N SER A 210 -40.14 -5.37 1.54
CA SER A 210 -41.16 -5.71 0.54
C SER A 210 -42.42 -4.85 0.77
N ARG A 211 -42.75 -3.98 -0.20
CA ARG A 211 -43.94 -3.12 -0.14
C ARG A 211 -44.35 -2.60 -1.52
N LYS A 212 -45.48 -1.92 -1.60
CA LYS A 212 -45.87 -1.13 -2.77
C LYS A 212 -45.18 0.23 -2.67
N TRP A 213 -44.24 0.47 -3.59
CA TRP A 213 -43.46 1.69 -3.69
C TRP A 213 -44.17 2.72 -4.59
N LYS A 214 -44.00 3.99 -4.30
CA LYS A 214 -44.48 5.11 -5.10
C LYS A 214 -43.44 6.22 -5.19
N LYS A 215 -43.56 7.10 -6.16
CA LYS A 215 -42.73 8.31 -6.27
C LYS A 215 -42.72 9.07 -4.94
N GLY A 216 -41.54 9.47 -4.49
CA GLY A 216 -41.27 10.19 -3.24
C GLY A 216 -40.94 9.29 -2.04
N ASP A 217 -41.16 7.96 -2.12
CA ASP A 217 -40.74 7.05 -1.06
C ASP A 217 -39.21 7.04 -0.93
N LYS A 218 -38.74 6.99 0.32
CA LYS A 218 -37.31 7.01 0.66
C LYS A 218 -36.97 5.87 1.60
N VAL A 219 -35.87 5.17 1.34
CA VAL A 219 -35.19 4.31 2.29
C VAL A 219 -33.96 5.06 2.79
N GLN A 220 -33.85 5.26 4.09
CA GLN A 220 -32.75 5.91 4.75
C GLN A 220 -32.01 4.85 5.55
N VAL A 221 -30.71 4.73 5.31
CA VAL A 221 -29.83 3.76 5.97
C VAL A 221 -28.73 4.54 6.67
N HIS A 222 -28.41 4.13 7.88
CA HIS A 222 -27.25 4.59 8.61
C HIS A 222 -26.42 3.38 9.03
N PHE A 223 -25.14 3.39 8.73
CA PHE A 223 -24.15 2.42 9.18
C PHE A 223 -23.20 3.08 10.19
N ASP A 224 -23.04 2.50 11.36
CA ASP A 224 -22.01 2.95 12.29
C ASP A 224 -20.64 2.67 11.67
N MET A 225 -19.79 3.70 11.55
CA MET A 225 -18.47 3.61 10.91
C MET A 225 -17.38 4.05 11.88
N GLU A 226 -17.07 3.20 12.83
CA GLU A 226 -15.96 3.40 13.76
C GLU A 226 -14.67 2.77 13.20
N PRO A 227 -13.48 3.38 13.46
CA PRO A 227 -12.21 2.74 13.17
C PRO A 227 -12.05 1.43 13.96
N ARG A 228 -11.53 0.40 13.31
CA ARG A 228 -11.29 -0.91 13.92
C ARG A 228 -9.93 -1.45 13.50
N THR A 229 -9.35 -2.25 14.37
CA THR A 229 -8.10 -2.96 14.10
C THR A 229 -8.38 -4.37 13.64
N VAL A 230 -7.60 -4.80 12.64
CA VAL A 230 -7.68 -6.12 12.02
C VAL A 230 -6.36 -6.86 12.25
N ARG A 231 -6.44 -8.15 12.50
CA ARG A 231 -5.30 -9.07 12.58
C ARG A 231 -5.36 -10.08 11.45
N ALA A 232 -4.20 -10.36 10.87
CA ALA A 232 -4.08 -11.47 9.95
C ALA A 232 -4.09 -12.82 10.68
N ASN A 233 -4.44 -13.87 9.94
CA ASN A 233 -4.25 -15.24 10.40
C ASN A 233 -2.76 -15.47 10.75
N ASN A 234 -2.48 -16.17 11.85
CA ASN A 234 -1.10 -16.42 12.32
C ASN A 234 -0.20 -17.16 11.31
N LYS A 235 -0.78 -17.73 10.25
CA LYS A 235 -0.04 -18.33 9.13
C LYS A 235 0.54 -17.29 8.17
N VAL A 236 0.07 -16.04 8.23
CA VAL A 236 0.65 -14.92 7.46
C VAL A 236 1.85 -14.39 8.26
N GLU A 237 3.03 -14.87 7.91
CA GLU A 237 4.26 -14.56 8.67
C GLU A 237 4.63 -13.09 8.63
N ALA A 238 4.39 -12.43 7.51
CA ALA A 238 4.71 -11.01 7.32
C ALA A 238 3.94 -10.08 8.28
N ASP A 239 2.77 -10.52 8.80
CA ASP A 239 1.89 -9.67 9.60
C ASP A 239 1.83 -10.10 11.07
N ARG A 240 2.68 -11.05 11.50
CA ARG A 240 2.72 -11.50 12.90
C ARG A 240 3.10 -10.34 13.83
N GLY A 241 2.32 -10.14 14.89
CA GLY A 241 2.54 -9.04 15.82
C GLY A 241 2.14 -7.66 15.30
N MET A 242 1.43 -7.61 14.17
CA MET A 242 0.96 -6.38 13.54
C MET A 242 -0.57 -6.28 13.51
N ILE A 243 -1.05 -5.08 13.25
CA ILE A 243 -2.46 -4.77 12.97
C ILE A 243 -2.57 -3.91 11.72
N GLU A 244 -3.66 -4.09 11.00
CA GLU A 244 -4.19 -3.16 10.01
C GLU A 244 -5.28 -2.31 10.67
N VAL A 245 -5.54 -1.10 10.17
CA VAL A 245 -6.63 -0.23 10.62
C VAL A 245 -7.59 0.01 9.47
N GLU A 246 -8.88 -0.24 9.70
CA GLU A 246 -9.92 0.04 8.71
C GLU A 246 -11.08 0.84 9.33
N ARG A 247 -11.83 1.54 8.46
CA ARG A 247 -13.06 2.24 8.81
C ARG A 247 -14.08 2.08 7.69
N GLY A 248 -15.15 1.34 7.95
CA GLY A 248 -16.04 0.87 6.89
C GLY A 248 -15.25 0.00 5.89
N PRO A 249 -15.36 0.25 4.57
CA PRO A 249 -14.61 -0.52 3.57
C PRO A 249 -13.18 -0.01 3.32
N LEU A 250 -12.78 1.12 3.94
CA LEU A 250 -11.48 1.74 3.70
C LEU A 250 -10.43 1.18 4.63
N VAL A 251 -9.32 0.73 4.05
CA VAL A 251 -8.05 0.42 4.71
C VAL A 251 -7.24 1.71 4.86
N TYR A 252 -6.55 1.85 5.98
CA TYR A 252 -5.72 3.01 6.29
C TYR A 252 -4.24 2.64 6.32
N CYS A 253 -3.38 3.60 5.99
CA CYS A 253 -1.93 3.46 6.08
C CYS A 253 -1.30 4.70 6.73
N ALA A 254 -0.14 4.51 7.35
CA ALA A 254 0.75 5.60 7.71
C ALA A 254 1.58 6.00 6.48
N GLU A 255 1.75 7.30 6.22
CA GLU A 255 2.61 7.83 5.17
C GLU A 255 3.51 8.93 5.73
N TRP A 256 4.75 9.00 5.25
CA TRP A 256 5.79 9.89 5.75
C TRP A 256 5.42 11.39 5.78
N PRO A 257 4.65 11.98 4.83
CA PRO A 257 4.37 13.41 4.88
C PRO A 257 3.39 13.83 5.98
N ASP A 258 2.69 12.86 6.57
CA ASP A 258 1.73 13.10 7.65
C ASP A 258 2.35 12.87 9.04
N ASN A 259 3.61 12.36 9.07
CA ASN A 259 4.28 11.94 10.28
C ASN A 259 5.72 12.49 10.27
N ASN A 260 6.12 13.23 11.30
CA ASN A 260 7.44 13.87 11.39
C ASN A 260 8.51 12.96 12.05
N PHE A 261 8.35 11.65 11.91
CA PHE A 261 9.23 10.60 12.43
C PHE A 261 9.24 9.41 11.45
N ASP A 262 10.18 8.51 11.64
CA ASP A 262 10.28 7.31 10.82
C ASP A 262 9.15 6.33 11.17
N ILE A 263 8.23 6.12 10.25
CA ILE A 263 7.07 5.25 10.45
C ILE A 263 7.43 3.76 10.47
N LYS A 264 8.63 3.37 10.03
CA LYS A 264 9.12 1.99 10.13
C LYS A 264 9.32 1.56 11.59
N GLU A 265 9.60 2.52 12.45
CA GLU A 265 9.94 2.33 13.85
C GLU A 265 8.74 2.44 14.79
N VAL A 266 7.54 2.55 14.25
CA VAL A 266 6.34 2.81 15.06
C VAL A 266 5.84 1.53 15.72
N LEU A 267 5.62 1.63 17.04
CA LEU A 267 4.92 0.65 17.85
C LEU A 267 3.58 1.25 18.29
N VAL A 268 2.49 0.64 17.85
CA VAL A 268 1.13 1.06 18.20
C VAL A 268 0.68 0.35 19.48
N ASN A 269 -0.09 1.04 20.32
CA ASN A 269 -0.64 0.48 21.56
C ASN A 269 -1.47 -0.79 21.29
N GLN A 270 -1.56 -1.70 22.27
CA GLN A 270 -2.32 -2.95 22.14
C GLN A 270 -3.82 -2.71 21.89
N ASN A 271 -4.39 -1.65 22.46
CA ASN A 271 -5.77 -1.24 22.28
C ASN A 271 -5.79 0.24 21.84
N PRO A 272 -5.48 0.55 20.57
CA PRO A 272 -5.39 1.91 20.12
C PRO A 272 -6.78 2.55 20.07
N SER A 273 -6.87 3.81 20.46
CA SER A 273 -8.03 4.66 20.25
C SER A 273 -7.75 5.62 19.09
N PHE A 274 -8.74 5.83 18.26
CA PHE A 274 -8.59 6.67 17.06
C PHE A 274 -9.44 7.93 17.16
N LYS A 275 -8.83 9.07 16.84
CA LYS A 275 -9.54 10.35 16.64
C LYS A 275 -9.73 10.55 15.15
N LEU A 276 -10.95 10.93 14.76
CA LEU A 276 -11.28 11.29 13.38
C LEU A 276 -10.79 12.71 13.09
N GLY A 277 -10.15 12.88 11.96
CA GLY A 277 -9.77 14.15 11.38
C GLY A 277 -10.20 14.25 9.92
N THR A 278 -9.91 15.36 9.28
CA THR A 278 -10.16 15.56 7.85
C THR A 278 -8.96 16.22 7.20
N LYS A 279 -8.69 15.89 5.94
CA LYS A 279 -7.69 16.52 5.11
C LYS A 279 -8.30 16.81 3.73
N THR A 280 -8.03 17.98 3.18
CA THR A 280 -8.55 18.33 1.85
C THR A 280 -7.82 17.56 0.76
N LEU A 281 -8.51 17.16 -0.30
CA LEU A 281 -7.89 16.39 -1.40
C LEU A 281 -6.80 17.18 -2.12
N ASP A 282 -6.91 18.49 -2.21
CA ASP A 282 -5.88 19.35 -2.80
C ASP A 282 -4.52 19.29 -2.06
N ALA A 283 -4.51 18.88 -0.78
CA ALA A 283 -3.26 18.64 -0.06
C ALA A 283 -2.47 17.42 -0.60
N PHE A 284 -3.11 16.56 -1.38
CA PHE A 284 -2.48 15.37 -1.98
C PHE A 284 -2.13 15.55 -3.45
N ILE A 285 -2.63 16.58 -4.10
CA ILE A 285 -2.49 16.76 -5.55
C ILE A 285 -1.37 17.76 -5.83
N PRO A 286 -0.39 17.42 -6.69
CA PRO A 286 0.66 18.35 -7.09
C PRO A 286 0.09 19.65 -7.70
N GLU A 287 0.69 20.79 -7.39
CA GLU A 287 0.22 22.11 -7.84
C GLU A 287 0.06 22.18 -9.36
N ALA A 288 0.98 21.54 -10.11
CA ALA A 288 0.92 21.49 -11.56
C ALA A 288 -0.31 20.75 -12.12
N SER A 289 -0.92 19.86 -11.33
CA SER A 289 -2.09 19.06 -11.70
C SER A 289 -3.40 19.73 -11.30
N LYS A 290 -3.39 20.65 -10.34
CA LYS A 290 -4.59 21.29 -9.77
C LYS A 290 -5.44 22.06 -10.79
N ALA A 291 -4.84 22.49 -11.89
CA ALA A 291 -5.52 23.34 -12.87
C ALA A 291 -6.26 22.57 -13.97
N LYS A 292 -6.17 21.22 -14.05
CA LYS A 292 -6.42 20.53 -15.32
C LYS A 292 -7.68 19.70 -15.43
N LEU A 293 -8.28 19.14 -14.37
CA LEU A 293 -9.23 18.04 -14.62
C LEU A 293 -10.52 18.01 -13.79
N VAL A 294 -10.54 18.38 -12.53
CA VAL A 294 -11.76 18.30 -11.68
C VAL A 294 -11.70 19.37 -10.60
N ASP A 295 -12.85 19.88 -10.18
CA ASP A 295 -12.94 20.77 -9.03
C ASP A 295 -12.98 19.96 -7.73
N TRP A 296 -11.81 19.69 -7.14
CA TRP A 296 -11.68 19.06 -5.82
C TRP A 296 -11.65 20.04 -4.65
N ARG A 297 -11.79 21.33 -4.92
CA ARG A 297 -11.82 22.34 -3.86
C ARG A 297 -12.93 22.03 -2.86
N GLY A 298 -12.55 21.98 -1.60
CA GLY A 298 -13.47 21.65 -0.51
C GLY A 298 -13.83 20.17 -0.36
N GLN A 299 -13.39 19.28 -1.24
CA GLN A 299 -13.51 17.84 -1.01
C GLN A 299 -12.49 17.37 0.02
N THR A 300 -12.91 16.53 0.94
CA THR A 300 -12.07 16.04 2.03
C THR A 300 -12.08 14.52 2.11
N LEU A 301 -11.01 13.97 2.64
CA LEU A 301 -10.95 12.60 3.10
C LEU A 301 -10.86 12.56 4.63
N THR A 302 -11.31 11.45 5.22
CA THR A 302 -11.21 11.23 6.66
C THR A 302 -9.82 10.69 6.98
N THR A 303 -9.15 11.31 7.97
CA THR A 303 -7.89 10.81 8.55
C THR A 303 -8.16 10.24 9.94
N LEU A 304 -7.23 9.41 10.42
CA LEU A 304 -7.26 8.86 11.77
C LEU A 304 -5.97 9.25 12.49
N THR A 305 -6.06 9.57 13.77
CA THR A 305 -4.86 9.75 14.62
C THR A 305 -4.94 8.86 15.84
N THR A 306 -3.82 8.31 16.27
CA THR A 306 -3.69 7.50 17.47
C THR A 306 -2.34 7.74 18.15
N ASP A 307 -2.29 7.55 19.46
CA ASP A 307 -1.03 7.58 20.21
C ASP A 307 -0.22 6.32 19.89
N ALA A 308 1.08 6.50 19.68
CA ALA A 308 2.04 5.46 19.37
C ALA A 308 3.41 5.82 19.95
N GLN A 309 4.38 4.92 19.79
CA GLN A 309 5.77 5.16 20.16
C GLN A 309 6.68 4.93 18.95
N THR A 310 7.71 5.75 18.79
CA THR A 310 8.83 5.44 17.90
C THR A 310 9.95 4.78 18.70
N LEU A 311 10.69 3.92 18.04
CA LEU A 311 11.77 3.13 18.59
C LEU A 311 13.07 3.47 17.86
N ALA A 312 14.15 3.70 18.59
CA ALA A 312 15.47 3.91 18.01
C ALA A 312 16.55 3.37 18.96
N PHE A 313 17.69 2.99 18.41
CA PHE A 313 18.88 2.74 19.23
C PHE A 313 19.65 4.03 19.46
N ASP A 314 20.05 4.30 20.71
CA ASP A 314 20.97 5.37 21.02
C ASP A 314 22.43 5.03 20.60
N LYS A 315 23.34 5.99 20.78
CA LYS A 315 24.76 5.79 20.44
C LYS A 315 25.44 4.65 21.22
N ALA A 316 24.87 4.24 22.36
CA ALA A 316 25.36 3.12 23.16
C ALA A 316 24.69 1.78 22.77
N GLY A 317 23.84 1.77 21.74
CA GLY A 317 23.12 0.57 21.29
C GLY A 317 21.93 0.18 22.19
N LYS A 318 21.48 1.09 23.08
CA LYS A 318 20.30 0.86 23.92
C LYS A 318 19.05 1.32 23.19
N LEU A 319 18.02 0.48 23.18
CA LEU A 319 16.71 0.81 22.64
C LEU A 319 16.05 1.93 23.46
N THR A 320 15.63 2.99 22.80
CA THR A 320 14.90 4.12 23.37
C THR A 320 13.54 4.26 22.71
N THR A 321 12.58 4.82 23.43
CA THR A 321 11.21 5.08 22.95
C THR A 321 10.88 6.54 23.07
N LYS A 322 10.04 7.04 22.16
CA LYS A 322 9.48 8.40 22.19
C LYS A 322 8.01 8.35 21.80
N ASP A 323 7.17 8.94 22.65
CA ASP A 323 5.73 9.04 22.36
C ASP A 323 5.49 9.99 21.16
N VAL A 324 4.61 9.57 20.27
CA VAL A 324 4.25 10.30 19.05
C VAL A 324 2.74 10.17 18.78
N SER A 325 2.21 11.09 17.99
CA SER A 325 0.86 10.98 17.44
C SER A 325 0.96 10.49 16.00
N LEU A 326 0.51 9.26 15.76
CA LEU A 326 0.53 8.62 14.44
C LEU A 326 -0.71 9.03 13.65
N THR A 327 -0.51 9.59 12.47
CA THR A 327 -1.56 9.95 11.52
C THR A 327 -1.66 8.90 10.42
N LEU A 328 -2.90 8.45 10.15
CA LEU A 328 -3.24 7.50 9.11
C LEU A 328 -4.16 8.14 8.08
N ILE A 329 -3.96 7.80 6.82
CA ILE A 329 -4.77 8.23 5.68
C ILE A 329 -5.37 7.01 4.98
N PRO A 330 -6.47 7.15 4.20
CA PRO A 330 -6.95 6.04 3.37
C PRO A 330 -5.88 5.57 2.39
N TYR A 331 -5.71 4.25 2.28
CA TYR A 331 -4.66 3.63 1.49
C TYR A 331 -4.62 4.11 0.03
N TYR A 332 -5.75 4.34 -0.62
CA TYR A 332 -5.77 4.84 -2.00
C TYR A 332 -5.16 6.24 -2.18
N ALA A 333 -5.01 7.00 -1.09
CA ALA A 333 -4.51 8.38 -1.12
C ALA A 333 -2.99 8.51 -0.93
N TRP A 334 -2.25 7.42 -0.72
CA TRP A 334 -0.80 7.46 -0.55
C TRP A 334 -0.04 7.68 -1.87
N ALA A 335 1.26 8.02 -1.78
CA ALA A 335 2.20 8.23 -2.88
C ALA A 335 1.80 9.33 -3.89
N HIS A 336 1.20 10.39 -3.40
CA HIS A 336 0.91 11.59 -4.20
C HIS A 336 1.88 12.75 -3.90
N ARG A 337 2.66 12.66 -2.83
CA ARG A 337 3.49 13.73 -2.27
C ARG A 337 4.98 13.42 -2.32
N GLY A 338 5.42 12.63 -3.30
CA GLY A 338 6.80 12.17 -3.46
C GLY A 338 7.02 10.76 -2.90
N GLY A 339 8.25 10.25 -3.08
CA GLY A 339 8.68 8.96 -2.55
C GLY A 339 9.06 9.05 -1.08
N GLY A 340 8.66 8.08 -0.29
CA GLY A 340 8.96 7.97 1.13
C GLY A 340 8.27 6.77 1.76
N ASP A 341 8.39 6.66 3.07
CA ASP A 341 7.90 5.50 3.81
C ASP A 341 6.37 5.45 3.85
N MET A 342 5.84 4.24 3.72
CA MET A 342 4.42 3.93 3.91
C MET A 342 4.26 2.56 4.54
N LYS A 343 3.31 2.41 5.48
CA LYS A 343 2.92 1.12 6.08
C LYS A 343 1.42 1.00 6.26
N VAL A 344 0.88 -0.15 5.85
CA VAL A 344 -0.50 -0.59 6.15
C VAL A 344 -0.49 -1.38 7.47
N TRP A 345 0.38 -2.38 7.59
CA TRP A 345 0.50 -3.19 8.78
C TRP A 345 1.42 -2.54 9.80
N LEU A 346 0.89 -2.21 10.97
CA LEU A 346 1.54 -1.46 12.04
C LEU A 346 1.90 -2.41 13.18
N ALA A 347 3.14 -2.35 13.67
CA ALA A 347 3.61 -3.23 14.73
C ALA A 347 2.92 -2.94 16.07
N GLN A 348 2.51 -4.00 16.77
CA GLN A 348 2.09 -4.02 18.17
C GLN A 348 3.04 -4.83 19.04
N ASP A 349 3.92 -5.62 18.44
CA ASP A 349 4.99 -6.37 19.11
C ASP A 349 6.34 -5.78 18.70
N LEU A 350 7.24 -5.62 19.67
CA LEU A 350 8.62 -5.17 19.43
C LEU A 350 9.34 -6.04 18.40
N LYS A 351 9.05 -7.35 18.34
CA LYS A 351 9.63 -8.26 17.35
C LYS A 351 9.16 -7.99 15.90
N ALA A 352 8.07 -7.29 15.74
CA ALA A 352 7.52 -6.89 14.45
C ALA A 352 7.96 -5.46 14.04
N THR A 353 8.72 -4.78 14.90
CA THR A 353 9.31 -3.47 14.59
C THR A 353 10.68 -3.64 13.94
N ASN A 354 11.13 -2.61 13.23
CA ASN A 354 12.49 -2.50 12.70
C ASN A 354 13.10 -1.18 13.16
N PRO A 355 13.59 -1.09 14.42
CA PRO A 355 14.07 0.18 14.97
C PRO A 355 15.28 0.70 14.18
N SER A 356 15.33 2.00 13.95
CA SER A 356 16.46 2.64 13.27
C SER A 356 17.76 2.40 14.01
N GLN A 357 18.68 1.77 13.31
CA GLN A 357 20.06 1.62 13.78
C GLN A 357 20.73 2.99 13.88
N PRO A 358 21.74 3.17 14.76
CA PRO A 358 22.49 4.41 14.83
C PRO A 358 23.00 4.85 13.45
N ALA A 359 22.94 6.14 13.18
CA ALA A 359 23.44 6.69 11.93
C ALA A 359 24.92 6.32 11.72
N THR A 360 25.23 5.87 10.51
CA THR A 360 26.61 5.54 10.08
C THR A 360 27.14 6.64 9.17
N LEU A 361 28.44 6.63 8.90
CA LEU A 361 29.04 7.53 7.93
C LEU A 361 28.38 7.37 6.55
N ALA A 362 28.14 6.12 6.11
CA ALA A 362 27.45 5.81 4.86
C ALA A 362 26.01 6.38 4.86
N SER A 363 25.23 6.14 5.93
CA SER A 363 23.81 6.56 5.96
C SER A 363 23.61 8.08 5.95
N GLN A 364 24.64 8.85 6.30
CA GLN A 364 24.62 10.31 6.29
C GLN A 364 25.23 10.91 5.01
N SER A 365 25.71 10.08 4.10
CA SER A 365 26.43 10.50 2.91
C SER A 365 25.50 10.79 1.74
N LYS A 366 25.89 11.79 0.91
CA LYS A 366 25.29 11.98 -0.41
C LYS A 366 25.74 10.88 -1.33
N ILE A 367 24.80 10.27 -2.06
CA ILE A 367 25.05 9.17 -2.98
C ILE A 367 25.03 9.69 -4.41
N GLU A 368 26.02 9.26 -5.21
CA GLU A 368 26.04 9.46 -6.66
C GLU A 368 26.40 8.14 -7.35
N SER A 369 25.99 7.95 -8.60
CA SER A 369 26.21 6.72 -9.38
C SER A 369 26.49 7.04 -10.84
N SER A 370 27.13 6.09 -11.54
CA SER A 370 27.49 6.17 -12.97
C SER A 370 26.27 6.38 -13.89
N MET A 371 25.10 5.93 -13.45
CA MET A 371 23.83 6.10 -14.17
C MET A 371 22.67 6.18 -13.15
N ARG A 372 21.49 6.57 -13.61
CA ARG A 372 20.29 6.52 -12.75
C ARG A 372 19.97 5.07 -12.39
N LEU A 373 20.02 4.76 -11.11
CA LEU A 373 19.70 3.43 -10.56
C LEU A 373 18.34 3.46 -9.84
N PRO A 374 17.59 2.35 -9.87
CA PRO A 374 16.38 2.22 -9.06
C PRO A 374 16.77 2.12 -7.59
N SER A 375 15.98 2.71 -6.69
CA SER A 375 16.13 2.59 -5.24
C SER A 375 17.57 2.82 -4.72
N LEU A 376 18.29 3.78 -5.30
CA LEU A 376 19.71 4.01 -4.98
C LEU A 376 19.98 4.19 -3.47
N GLN A 377 19.00 4.70 -2.72
CA GLN A 377 19.10 4.89 -1.26
C GLN A 377 19.14 3.57 -0.48
N SER A 378 18.81 2.44 -1.10
CA SER A 378 18.89 1.13 -0.43
C SER A 378 20.30 0.77 0.00
N ILE A 379 21.33 1.31 -0.67
CA ILE A 379 22.72 0.94 -0.39
C ILE A 379 23.26 1.44 0.96
N ASN A 380 22.56 2.35 1.61
CA ASN A 380 22.94 2.90 2.92
C ASN A 380 21.76 3.02 3.91
N ASP A 381 20.71 2.25 3.68
CA ASP A 381 19.52 2.23 4.55
C ASP A 381 19.72 1.41 5.84
N ARG A 382 20.86 0.74 5.96
CA ARG A 382 21.28 -0.07 7.12
C ARG A 382 20.49 -1.38 7.27
N LEU A 383 19.80 -1.80 6.23
CA LEU A 383 19.09 -3.07 6.20
C LEU A 383 20.02 -4.16 5.66
N VAL A 384 20.13 -5.23 6.44
CA VAL A 384 20.94 -6.40 6.06
C VAL A 384 20.03 -7.45 5.45
N PRO A 385 20.32 -7.95 4.23
CA PRO A 385 19.51 -8.97 3.59
C PRO A 385 19.63 -10.31 4.33
N LYS A 386 18.58 -11.12 4.27
CA LYS A 386 18.59 -12.51 4.78
C LYS A 386 19.40 -13.45 3.89
N ASP A 387 19.37 -13.19 2.60
CA ASP A 387 20.13 -13.90 1.57
C ASP A 387 20.27 -13.01 0.33
N ALA A 388 20.96 -13.51 -0.69
CA ALA A 388 21.24 -12.77 -1.92
C ALA A 388 19.98 -12.45 -2.76
N THR A 389 18.87 -13.13 -2.51
CA THR A 389 17.60 -12.99 -3.25
C THR A 389 16.52 -12.29 -2.45
N ASP A 390 16.83 -11.75 -1.27
CA ASP A 390 15.89 -11.14 -0.35
C ASP A 390 15.14 -9.98 -1.01
N ARG A 391 13.85 -10.16 -1.28
CA ARG A 391 12.98 -9.14 -1.85
C ARG A 391 12.07 -8.49 -0.80
N SER A 392 12.30 -8.77 0.48
CA SER A 392 11.59 -8.13 1.59
C SER A 392 12.17 -6.78 2.00
N ILE A 393 13.37 -6.44 1.48
CA ILE A 393 14.04 -5.14 1.67
C ILE A 393 14.39 -4.52 0.31
N PRO A 394 14.59 -3.19 0.23
CA PRO A 394 15.02 -2.52 -0.99
C PRO A 394 16.41 -2.97 -1.43
N TYR A 395 16.66 -2.91 -2.73
CA TYR A 395 17.97 -3.13 -3.36
C TYR A 395 18.10 -2.27 -4.62
N THR A 396 19.33 -2.05 -5.08
CA THR A 396 19.61 -1.38 -6.35
C THR A 396 20.35 -2.31 -7.31
N HIS A 397 20.31 -2.00 -8.60
CA HIS A 397 20.98 -2.80 -9.63
C HIS A 397 21.25 -1.97 -10.90
N TRP A 398 22.23 -2.40 -11.70
CA TRP A 398 22.57 -1.81 -12.99
C TRP A 398 21.81 -2.44 -14.17
N TRP A 399 20.94 -3.41 -13.94
CA TRP A 399 20.18 -4.03 -15.03
C TRP A 399 19.51 -2.99 -15.93
N PRO A 400 19.60 -3.12 -17.29
CA PRO A 400 20.08 -4.28 -18.07
C PRO A 400 21.58 -4.23 -18.47
N LYS A 401 22.42 -3.45 -17.80
CA LYS A 401 23.87 -3.37 -18.13
C LYS A 401 24.58 -4.68 -17.86
N ASN A 402 25.45 -5.08 -18.78
CA ASN A 402 26.40 -6.19 -18.62
C ASN A 402 27.73 -5.82 -19.27
N ASN A 403 28.80 -6.53 -18.94
CA ASN A 403 30.16 -6.32 -19.45
C ASN A 403 30.64 -4.86 -19.37
N THR A 404 30.16 -4.08 -18.43
CA THR A 404 30.56 -2.69 -18.19
C THR A 404 31.28 -2.55 -16.85
N THR A 405 31.95 -1.41 -16.68
CA THR A 405 32.45 -0.96 -15.38
C THR A 405 31.59 0.20 -14.92
N GLU A 406 30.94 0.01 -13.78
CA GLU A 406 30.01 0.98 -13.21
C GLU A 406 30.49 1.38 -11.81
N TRP A 407 29.92 2.45 -11.25
CA TRP A 407 30.31 2.90 -9.93
C TRP A 407 29.17 3.55 -9.14
N ILE A 408 29.35 3.53 -7.81
CA ILE A 408 28.59 4.29 -6.85
C ILE A 408 29.57 5.03 -5.94
N SER A 409 29.26 6.24 -5.49
CA SER A 409 30.13 6.98 -4.58
C SER A 409 29.36 7.61 -3.42
N TYR A 410 30.02 7.73 -2.28
CA TYR A 410 29.61 8.50 -1.14
C TYR A 410 30.42 9.80 -1.07
N THR A 411 29.72 10.92 -0.85
CA THR A 411 30.34 12.15 -0.36
C THR A 411 29.93 12.34 1.10
N PHE A 412 30.87 12.33 2.00
CA PHE A 412 30.66 12.42 3.43
C PHE A 412 30.26 13.82 3.86
N PRO A 413 29.47 13.98 4.96
CA PRO A 413 29.15 15.30 5.51
C PRO A 413 30.39 16.11 5.90
N GLU A 414 31.43 15.42 6.41
CA GLU A 414 32.73 15.94 6.77
C GLU A 414 33.84 14.91 6.50
N ALA A 415 35.10 15.36 6.49
CA ALA A 415 36.22 14.45 6.27
C ALA A 415 36.32 13.43 7.41
N ALA A 416 36.34 12.17 7.07
CA ALA A 416 36.44 11.03 8.01
C ALA A 416 37.63 10.13 7.69
N THR A 417 38.17 9.46 8.72
CA THR A 417 39.15 8.41 8.53
C THR A 417 38.40 7.10 8.36
N VAL A 418 38.65 6.40 7.24
CA VAL A 418 38.05 5.12 6.89
C VAL A 418 39.14 4.07 6.69
N GLN A 419 38.86 2.83 7.08
CA GLN A 419 39.81 1.71 7.01
C GLN A 419 39.19 0.37 6.61
N SER A 420 37.87 0.35 6.44
CA SER A 420 37.17 -0.86 5.95
C SER A 420 35.91 -0.50 5.19
N SER A 421 35.48 -1.42 4.34
CA SER A 421 34.26 -1.30 3.56
C SER A 421 33.63 -2.68 3.39
N THR A 422 32.29 -2.73 3.47
CA THR A 422 31.51 -3.97 3.33
C THR A 422 30.40 -3.78 2.33
N VAL A 423 30.24 -4.74 1.39
CA VAL A 423 29.18 -4.79 0.39
C VAL A 423 28.38 -6.06 0.54
N TYR A 424 27.05 -5.95 0.44
CA TYR A 424 26.15 -7.08 0.25
C TYR A 424 25.61 -7.06 -1.18
N TRP A 425 25.92 -8.11 -1.96
CA TRP A 425 25.52 -8.21 -3.36
C TRP A 425 24.10 -8.77 -3.50
N PHE A 426 23.31 -8.17 -4.41
CA PHE A 426 22.04 -8.73 -4.87
C PHE A 426 22.30 -9.67 -6.05
N ASP A 427 21.74 -10.89 -5.96
CA ASP A 427 21.85 -11.93 -6.98
C ASP A 427 20.55 -12.72 -7.04
N ASP A 428 19.82 -12.60 -8.12
CA ASP A 428 18.51 -13.24 -8.30
C ASP A 428 18.54 -14.49 -9.20
N GLN A 429 19.75 -15.05 -9.41
CA GLN A 429 19.89 -16.30 -10.15
C GLN A 429 19.26 -17.50 -9.41
N PRO A 430 18.63 -18.44 -10.15
CA PRO A 430 18.63 -18.60 -11.62
C PRO A 430 17.47 -17.87 -12.34
N TRP A 431 16.64 -17.12 -11.65
CA TRP A 431 15.35 -16.61 -12.18
C TRP A 431 15.38 -15.16 -12.69
N GLY A 432 16.42 -14.42 -12.38
CA GLY A 432 16.54 -13.00 -12.72
C GLY A 432 17.72 -12.66 -13.60
N GLY A 433 17.96 -11.37 -13.80
CA GLY A 433 18.99 -10.82 -14.66
C GLY A 433 20.23 -10.29 -13.94
N CYS A 434 20.32 -10.47 -12.61
CA CYS A 434 21.44 -10.00 -11.81
C CYS A 434 22.21 -11.16 -11.17
N SER A 435 23.54 -11.01 -11.08
CA SER A 435 24.44 -11.91 -10.35
C SER A 435 25.43 -11.09 -9.52
N VAL A 436 26.20 -11.76 -8.67
CA VAL A 436 27.40 -11.13 -8.10
C VAL A 436 28.33 -10.64 -9.23
N PRO A 437 29.07 -9.53 -9.05
CA PRO A 437 29.95 -8.98 -10.09
C PRO A 437 31.17 -9.86 -10.35
N ASP A 438 31.87 -9.63 -11.47
CA ASP A 438 33.16 -10.28 -11.74
C ASP A 438 34.25 -9.80 -10.77
N SER A 439 34.25 -8.52 -10.44
CA SER A 439 35.19 -7.93 -9.48
C SER A 439 34.72 -6.54 -9.05
N TRP A 440 35.33 -6.03 -7.99
CA TRP A 440 35.09 -4.66 -7.53
C TRP A 440 36.35 -4.06 -6.92
N LYS A 441 36.38 -2.74 -6.78
CA LYS A 441 37.49 -1.98 -6.20
C LYS A 441 36.99 -0.76 -5.45
N LEU A 442 37.79 -0.29 -4.50
CA LEU A 442 37.53 0.90 -3.70
C LEU A 442 38.52 2.02 -4.03
N TYR A 443 37.98 3.24 -4.09
CA TYR A 443 38.73 4.44 -4.28
C TYR A 443 38.34 5.48 -3.23
N TYR A 444 39.26 6.35 -2.88
CA TYR A 444 39.00 7.53 -2.04
C TYR A 444 39.38 8.81 -2.79
N LYS A 445 38.85 9.96 -2.37
CA LYS A 445 39.31 11.26 -2.86
C LYS A 445 40.48 11.75 -2.05
N ASP A 446 41.62 12.06 -2.73
CA ASP A 446 42.78 12.67 -2.11
C ASP A 446 42.54 14.17 -1.80
N ALA A 447 43.56 14.85 -1.23
CA ALA A 447 43.49 16.27 -0.89
C ALA A 447 43.34 17.19 -2.12
N GLN A 448 43.63 16.69 -3.32
CA GLN A 448 43.49 17.39 -4.60
C GLN A 448 42.13 17.10 -5.26
N GLY A 449 41.30 16.29 -4.63
CA GLY A 449 39.99 15.91 -5.13
C GLY A 449 40.03 14.81 -6.22
N GLN A 450 41.18 14.15 -6.39
CA GLN A 450 41.36 13.07 -7.37
C GLN A 450 41.05 11.70 -6.74
N TRP A 451 40.46 10.79 -7.54
CA TRP A 451 40.20 9.42 -7.11
C TRP A 451 41.46 8.59 -7.12
N GLN A 452 41.87 8.09 -5.94
CA GLN A 452 43.00 7.18 -5.74
C GLN A 452 42.50 5.83 -5.26
N PRO A 453 43.09 4.69 -5.71
CA PRO A 453 42.76 3.40 -5.14
C PRO A 453 43.19 3.34 -3.67
N VAL A 454 42.46 2.61 -2.83
CA VAL A 454 42.88 2.37 -1.45
C VAL A 454 44.16 1.53 -1.42
N GLU A 455 45.06 1.80 -0.46
CA GLU A 455 46.35 1.12 -0.33
C GLU A 455 46.25 -0.03 0.67
N ASP A 456 47.10 -1.05 0.51
CA ASP A 456 47.21 -2.21 1.39
C ASP A 456 45.86 -2.91 1.64
N ALA A 457 45.05 -3.01 0.58
CA ALA A 457 43.74 -3.63 0.66
C ALA A 457 43.81 -5.16 0.69
N ASP A 458 42.97 -5.77 1.49
CA ASP A 458 42.70 -7.20 1.43
C ASP A 458 42.23 -7.63 0.02
N ALA A 459 42.16 -8.91 -0.24
CA ALA A 459 41.48 -9.44 -1.42
C ALA A 459 40.02 -8.98 -1.42
N TYR A 460 39.50 -8.63 -2.60
CA TYR A 460 38.14 -8.22 -2.78
C TYR A 460 37.24 -9.44 -2.95
N PRO A 461 36.55 -9.90 -1.89
CA PRO A 461 35.69 -11.08 -1.99
C PRO A 461 34.45 -10.78 -2.84
N VAL A 462 34.02 -11.81 -3.59
CA VAL A 462 32.77 -11.77 -4.37
C VAL A 462 31.97 -13.02 -3.98
N GLU A 463 31.19 -12.90 -2.92
CA GLU A 463 30.45 -14.03 -2.36
C GLU A 463 28.94 -13.75 -2.41
N LYS A 464 28.18 -14.74 -2.88
CA LYS A 464 26.74 -14.71 -2.91
C LYS A 464 26.18 -14.94 -1.49
N GLY A 465 25.31 -14.02 -1.02
CA GLY A 465 24.60 -14.16 0.25
C GLY A 465 25.44 -13.91 1.49
N ALA A 466 26.61 -13.31 1.34
CA ALA A 466 27.50 -12.97 2.44
C ALA A 466 27.99 -11.53 2.39
N ALA A 467 28.43 -11.01 3.54
CA ALA A 467 29.09 -9.72 3.66
C ALA A 467 30.49 -9.77 3.05
N CYS A 468 30.72 -9.05 1.96
CA CYS A 468 32.02 -8.92 1.30
C CYS A 468 32.79 -7.75 1.90
N THR A 469 33.66 -8.01 2.87
CA THR A 469 34.43 -6.98 3.59
C THR A 469 35.86 -6.90 3.08
N VAL A 470 36.37 -5.68 2.92
CA VAL A 470 37.77 -5.34 2.60
C VAL A 470 38.28 -4.37 3.66
N ASN A 471 39.37 -4.71 4.30
CA ASN A 471 40.16 -3.79 5.12
C ASN A 471 41.30 -3.22 4.27
N PHE A 472 41.69 -1.99 4.57
CA PHE A 472 42.72 -1.27 3.86
C PHE A 472 43.46 -0.29 4.79
N LYS A 473 44.57 0.25 4.36
CA LYS A 473 45.32 1.26 5.10
C LYS A 473 44.41 2.45 5.41
N PRO A 474 44.33 2.90 6.71
CA PRO A 474 43.46 4.01 7.08
C PRO A 474 43.76 5.25 6.25
N VAL A 475 42.70 5.86 5.70
CA VAL A 475 42.79 7.07 4.89
C VAL A 475 41.79 8.12 5.35
N LYS A 476 42.24 9.37 5.49
CA LYS A 476 41.36 10.52 5.77
C LYS A 476 40.85 11.09 4.45
N THR A 477 39.54 11.06 4.24
CA THR A 477 38.94 11.48 2.97
C THR A 477 37.55 12.10 3.17
N THR A 478 37.06 12.80 2.16
CA THR A 478 35.70 13.34 2.08
C THR A 478 34.77 12.49 1.24
N ALA A 479 35.29 11.47 0.53
CA ALA A 479 34.46 10.66 -0.36
C ALA A 479 35.08 9.29 -0.64
N MET A 480 34.23 8.27 -0.80
CA MET A 480 34.60 6.92 -1.24
C MET A 480 33.83 6.54 -2.50
N LYS A 481 34.46 5.73 -3.37
CA LYS A 481 33.84 5.19 -4.58
C LYS A 481 34.01 3.66 -4.61
N LEU A 482 32.90 2.99 -4.81
CA LEU A 482 32.80 1.57 -5.15
C LEU A 482 32.72 1.46 -6.67
N GLU A 483 33.71 0.85 -7.29
CA GLU A 483 33.74 0.56 -8.73
C GLU A 483 33.53 -0.95 -8.94
N VAL A 484 32.64 -1.31 -9.86
CA VAL A 484 32.13 -2.66 -10.04
C VAL A 484 32.31 -3.08 -11.49
N LYS A 485 33.04 -4.17 -11.76
CA LYS A 485 33.08 -4.82 -13.07
C LYS A 485 31.93 -5.81 -13.18
N ILE A 486 30.97 -5.48 -14.00
CA ILE A 486 29.75 -6.28 -14.21
C ILE A 486 30.07 -7.47 -15.14
N ASN A 487 29.44 -8.61 -14.85
CA ASN A 487 29.57 -9.86 -15.59
C ASN A 487 29.24 -9.68 -17.10
N GLU A 488 29.81 -10.54 -17.97
CA GLU A 488 29.58 -10.48 -19.43
C GLU A 488 28.13 -10.74 -19.83
N ARG A 489 27.38 -11.55 -19.07
CA ARG A 489 26.03 -12.02 -19.44
C ARG A 489 24.94 -11.46 -18.55
N LEU A 490 25.25 -11.18 -17.30
CA LEU A 490 24.30 -10.78 -16.26
C LEU A 490 24.70 -9.43 -15.71
N SER A 491 23.72 -8.69 -15.21
CA SER A 491 23.95 -7.45 -14.51
C SER A 491 24.42 -7.69 -13.06
N ALA A 492 24.70 -6.63 -12.31
CA ALA A 492 24.98 -6.70 -10.88
C ALA A 492 24.01 -5.85 -10.08
N GLY A 493 23.85 -6.18 -8.78
CA GLY A 493 23.07 -5.40 -7.85
C GLY A 493 23.69 -5.37 -6.46
N VAL A 494 23.24 -4.40 -5.64
CA VAL A 494 23.73 -4.14 -4.29
C VAL A 494 22.55 -3.96 -3.35
N PHE A 495 22.58 -4.60 -2.19
CA PHE A 495 21.67 -4.34 -1.09
C PHE A 495 22.20 -3.20 -0.21
N GLU A 496 23.39 -3.37 0.34
CA GLU A 496 24.00 -2.45 1.29
C GLU A 496 25.48 -2.25 0.99
N TRP A 497 25.96 -1.02 1.12
CA TRP A 497 27.39 -0.68 1.08
C TRP A 497 27.73 0.20 2.28
N SER A 498 28.52 -0.30 3.19
CA SER A 498 28.97 0.42 4.37
C SER A 498 30.47 0.72 4.31
N VAL A 499 30.88 1.79 5.02
CA VAL A 499 32.26 2.25 5.19
C VAL A 499 32.52 2.56 6.66
N LYS A 500 33.69 2.16 7.18
CA LYS A 500 34.08 2.35 8.59
C LYS A 500 35.51 2.83 8.73
#